data_c2517b592dc25f4c504cffe57bfd39c2
#
_entry.id   c2517b592dc25f4c504cffe57bfd39c2
#
_cell.length_a   1.000
_cell.length_b   1.000
_cell.length_c   1.000
_cell.angle_alpha   90.00
_cell.angle_beta   90.00
_cell.angle_gamma   90.00
#
_symmetry.space_group_name_H-M   'P 1'
#
loop_
_entity.id
_entity.type
_entity.pdbx_description
1 polymer ?
#
loop_
_entity_poly.entity_id
_entity_poly.type
_entity_poly.pdbx_seq_one_letter_code
_entity_poly.pdbx_strand_id
1 'polypeptide(L)'
;MKLVTGMAVLQYGNLCIDPNQRRVYVNEQVVELTTMEFNILYYLALHPGWTFTREQLYRYAMPDDFASGLESVTSRIYKIRKKLNINAIQTVHGYGYRFQK
;
A
#
# COMPACT_ATOMS: atom_id res chain seq x y z
N MET A 1 -20.89 21.59 15.28
CA MET A 1 -19.86 21.28 14.61
C MET A 1 -19.75 19.90 14.29
N LYS A 2 -19.18 19.55 13.36
CA LYS A 2 -19.09 18.34 13.00
C LYS A 2 -17.75 17.88 13.00
N LEU A 3 -17.54 16.78 13.27
CA LEU A 3 -16.29 16.29 13.21
C LEU A 3 -16.01 15.68 11.96
N VAL A 4 -14.95 15.99 11.41
CA VAL A 4 -14.50 15.33 10.27
C VAL A 4 -13.62 14.28 10.69
N THR A 5 -13.95 13.06 10.36
CA THR A 5 -13.08 12.03 10.73
C THR A 5 -12.35 11.63 9.53
N GLY A 6 -11.22 12.12 9.33
CA GLY A 6 -10.37 11.68 8.27
C GLY A 6 -9.66 10.42 8.65
N MET A 7 -9.02 9.79 7.69
CA MET A 7 -8.17 8.66 7.94
C MET A 7 -6.78 9.16 8.23
N ALA A 8 -6.01 8.38 8.96
CA ALA A 8 -4.69 8.80 9.38
C ALA A 8 -3.74 8.95 8.20
N VAL A 9 -3.01 10.03 8.19
CA VAL A 9 -1.91 10.21 7.27
C VAL A 9 -0.71 9.51 7.86
N LEU A 10 -0.04 8.70 7.05
CA LEU A 10 1.09 7.93 7.53
C LEU A 10 2.38 8.57 7.04
N GLN A 11 3.33 8.72 7.95
CA GLN A 11 4.60 9.34 7.63
C GLN A 11 5.71 8.42 8.13
N TYR A 12 6.52 7.91 7.21
CA TYR A 12 7.64 7.06 7.55
C TYR A 12 8.87 7.60 6.83
N GLY A 13 9.71 8.33 7.54
CA GLY A 13 10.85 8.95 6.89
C GLY A 13 10.39 9.88 5.81
N ASN A 14 10.86 9.66 4.59
CA ASN A 14 10.50 10.49 3.46
C ASN A 14 9.25 10.04 2.72
N LEU A 15 8.61 9.00 3.22
CA LEU A 15 7.40 8.47 2.59
C LEU A 15 6.18 8.99 3.34
N CYS A 16 5.26 9.60 2.62
CA CYS A 16 4.02 10.09 3.19
C CYS A 16 2.87 9.49 2.42
N ILE A 17 1.92 8.90 3.12
CA ILE A 17 0.75 8.30 2.50
C ILE A 17 -0.48 8.98 3.05
N ASP A 18 -1.20 9.70 2.21
CA ASP A 18 -2.37 10.45 2.62
C ASP A 18 -3.62 9.81 2.03
N PRO A 19 -4.35 9.03 2.80
CA PRO A 19 -5.53 8.34 2.27
C PRO A 19 -6.69 9.30 2.02
N ASN A 20 -6.70 10.46 2.67
CA ASN A 20 -7.77 11.41 2.45
C ASN A 20 -7.68 12.02 1.06
N GLN A 21 -6.49 12.23 0.57
CA GLN A 21 -6.27 12.72 -0.77
C GLN A 21 -5.94 11.61 -1.75
N ARG A 22 -5.74 10.42 -1.24
CA ARG A 22 -5.31 9.27 -2.05
C ARG A 22 -4.01 9.61 -2.77
N ARG A 23 -3.06 10.17 -2.01
CA ARG A 23 -1.79 10.58 -2.55
C ARG A 23 -0.64 10.01 -1.77
N VAL A 24 0.44 9.77 -2.49
CA VAL A 24 1.68 9.29 -1.90
C VAL A 24 2.78 10.26 -2.31
N TYR A 25 3.63 10.58 -1.36
CA TYR A 25 4.77 11.46 -1.62
C TYR A 25 6.03 10.74 -1.17
N VAL A 26 7.07 10.84 -1.98
CA VAL A 26 8.40 10.37 -1.60
C VAL A 26 9.32 11.55 -1.77
N ASN A 27 10.02 11.94 -0.73
CA ASN A 27 10.88 13.13 -0.74
C ASN A 27 10.09 14.35 -1.20
N GLU A 28 8.83 14.42 -0.72
CA GLU A 28 7.95 15.55 -1.00
C GLU A 28 7.51 15.64 -2.46
N GLN A 29 7.71 14.60 -3.23
CA GLN A 29 7.25 14.56 -4.60
C GLN A 29 6.14 13.56 -4.75
N VAL A 30 5.10 13.92 -5.49
CA VAL A 30 3.97 13.04 -5.68
C VAL A 30 4.38 11.83 -6.50
N VAL A 31 3.97 10.66 -6.04
CA VAL A 31 4.15 9.43 -6.78
C VAL A 31 2.76 8.93 -7.18
N GLU A 32 2.54 8.79 -8.48
CA GLU A 32 1.22 8.40 -8.95
C GLU A 32 1.03 6.90 -8.85
N LEU A 33 0.03 6.50 -8.10
CA LEU A 33 -0.32 5.09 -7.97
C LEU A 33 -1.75 4.88 -8.46
N THR A 34 -2.01 3.69 -8.97
CA THR A 34 -3.38 3.33 -9.30
C THR A 34 -4.15 3.11 -8.00
N THR A 35 -5.46 3.01 -8.11
CA THR A 35 -6.30 2.78 -6.94
C THR A 35 -5.89 1.51 -6.21
N MET A 36 -5.66 0.43 -6.93
CA MET A 36 -5.31 -0.82 -6.29
C MET A 36 -3.93 -0.79 -5.68
N GLU A 37 -2.99 -0.14 -6.37
CA GLU A 37 -1.65 0.03 -5.82
C GLU A 37 -1.69 0.81 -4.52
N PHE A 38 -2.46 1.88 -4.51
CA PHE A 38 -2.60 2.68 -3.30
C PHE A 38 -3.21 1.85 -2.18
N ASN A 39 -4.26 1.10 -2.48
CA ASN A 39 -4.92 0.31 -1.44
C ASN A 39 -3.98 -0.70 -0.81
N ILE A 40 -3.17 -1.37 -1.63
CA ILE A 40 -2.22 -2.36 -1.12
C ILE A 40 -1.20 -1.68 -0.24
N LEU A 41 -0.61 -0.60 -0.72
CA LEU A 41 0.42 0.09 0.03
C LEU A 41 -0.12 0.62 1.35
N TYR A 42 -1.28 1.25 1.32
CA TYR A 42 -1.84 1.83 2.52
C TYR A 42 -2.16 0.76 3.54
N TYR A 43 -2.74 -0.35 3.09
CA TYR A 43 -3.08 -1.42 4.02
C TYR A 43 -1.83 -1.98 4.69
N LEU A 44 -0.78 -2.20 3.92
CA LEU A 44 0.47 -2.68 4.49
C LEU A 44 1.05 -1.66 5.46
N ALA A 45 1.03 -0.41 5.10
CA ALA A 45 1.65 0.64 5.91
C ALA A 45 0.88 0.96 7.18
N LEU A 46 -0.41 0.63 7.22
CA LEU A 46 -1.18 0.77 8.45
C LEU A 46 -0.71 -0.19 9.51
N HIS A 47 -0.08 -1.28 9.11
CA HIS A 47 0.33 -2.32 10.04
C HIS A 47 1.80 -2.66 9.81
N PRO A 48 2.70 -1.72 10.12
CA PRO A 48 4.12 -1.96 9.84
C PRO A 48 4.62 -3.18 10.60
N GLY A 49 5.38 -3.99 9.92
CA GLY A 49 5.93 -5.21 10.51
C GLY A 49 5.01 -6.41 10.46
N TRP A 50 3.74 -6.21 10.11
CA TRP A 50 2.83 -7.36 9.99
C TRP A 50 3.00 -7.96 8.61
N THR A 51 2.97 -9.27 8.55
CA THR A 51 3.08 -9.99 7.28
C THR A 51 1.70 -10.40 6.80
N PHE A 52 1.40 -10.06 5.56
CA PHE A 52 0.11 -10.40 4.97
C PHE A 52 0.31 -11.29 3.75
N THR A 53 -0.55 -12.27 3.61
CA THR A 53 -0.51 -13.14 2.44
C THR A 53 -1.09 -12.40 1.24
N ARG A 54 -0.83 -12.95 0.05
CA ARG A 54 -1.42 -12.37 -1.15
C ARG A 54 -2.94 -12.41 -1.08
N GLU A 55 -3.50 -13.48 -0.50
CA GLU A 55 -4.94 -13.59 -0.37
C GLU A 55 -5.50 -12.47 0.51
N GLN A 56 -4.83 -12.19 1.62
CA GLN A 56 -5.28 -11.12 2.48
C GLN A 56 -5.22 -9.78 1.79
N LEU A 57 -4.13 -9.52 1.09
CA LEU A 57 -4.00 -8.25 0.38
C LEU A 57 -5.04 -8.12 -0.72
N TYR A 58 -5.29 -9.21 -1.45
CA TYR A 58 -6.29 -9.18 -2.49
C TYR A 58 -7.67 -8.86 -1.90
N ARG A 59 -8.01 -9.52 -0.80
CA ARG A 59 -9.31 -9.34 -0.20
C ARG A 59 -9.53 -7.93 0.29
N TYR A 60 -8.50 -7.33 0.91
CA TYR A 60 -8.68 -6.01 1.48
C TYR A 60 -8.45 -4.88 0.50
N ALA A 61 -7.57 -5.08 -0.46
CA ALA A 61 -7.23 -3.99 -1.36
C ALA A 61 -8.08 -3.97 -2.62
N MET A 62 -8.72 -5.09 -2.94
CA MET A 62 -9.52 -5.20 -4.15
C MET A 62 -10.87 -5.76 -3.82
N PRO A 63 -11.67 -5.02 -3.08
CA PRO A 63 -12.91 -5.55 -2.55
C PRO A 63 -13.94 -5.86 -3.62
N ASP A 64 -13.88 -5.20 -4.75
CA ASP A 64 -14.89 -5.40 -5.74
C ASP A 64 -14.66 -6.60 -6.60
N ASP A 65 -13.62 -7.33 -6.33
CA ASP A 65 -13.40 -8.53 -7.04
C ASP A 65 -13.38 -8.44 -8.48
N PHE A 66 -12.31 -8.35 -9.02
CA PHE A 66 -12.17 -8.35 -10.37
C PHE A 66 -11.54 -9.61 -10.71
N ALA A 67 -11.75 -10.37 -11.28
CA ALA A 67 -11.24 -11.60 -11.66
C ALA A 67 -9.78 -11.62 -11.99
N SER A 68 -9.03 -10.78 -11.42
CA SER A 68 -7.62 -10.79 -11.74
C SER A 68 -6.85 -11.85 -11.02
N GLY A 69 -7.36 -12.30 -9.90
CA GLY A 69 -6.69 -13.34 -9.16
C GLY A 69 -5.50 -12.85 -8.37
N LEU A 70 -4.81 -13.79 -7.73
CA LEU A 70 -3.73 -13.44 -6.83
C LEU A 70 -2.50 -12.94 -7.53
N GLU A 71 -2.35 -13.26 -8.81
CA GLU A 71 -1.22 -12.77 -9.54
C GLU A 71 -1.21 -11.28 -9.66
N SER A 72 -2.39 -10.68 -9.61
CA SER A 72 -2.45 -9.24 -9.70
C SER A 72 -1.80 -8.58 -8.49
N VAL A 73 -1.80 -9.23 -7.33
CA VAL A 73 -1.14 -8.70 -6.16
C VAL A 73 0.37 -8.67 -6.38
N THR A 74 0.94 -9.77 -6.84
CA THR A 74 2.37 -9.82 -7.10
C THR A 74 2.79 -8.75 -8.11
N SER A 75 2.02 -8.60 -9.16
CA SER A 75 2.32 -7.61 -10.18
C SER A 75 2.22 -6.20 -9.61
N ARG A 76 1.23 -5.94 -8.78
CA ARG A 76 1.07 -4.62 -8.19
C ARG A 76 2.18 -4.29 -7.20
N ILE A 77 2.63 -5.28 -6.43
CA ILE A 77 3.76 -5.06 -5.53
C ILE A 77 4.99 -4.64 -6.33
N TYR A 78 5.22 -5.31 -7.46
CA TYR A 78 6.34 -4.96 -8.31
C TYR A 78 6.23 -3.51 -8.79
N LYS A 79 5.05 -3.11 -9.22
CA LYS A 79 4.85 -1.76 -9.72
C LYS A 79 4.96 -0.72 -8.63
N ILE A 80 4.45 -1.02 -7.44
CA ILE A 80 4.58 -0.11 -6.32
C ILE A 80 6.05 0.11 -6.01
N ARG A 81 6.82 -0.97 -5.94
CA ARG A 81 8.24 -0.85 -5.63
C ARG A 81 8.96 0.01 -6.65
N LYS A 82 8.64 -0.19 -7.92
CA LYS A 82 9.29 0.60 -8.95
C LYS A 82 8.93 2.07 -8.85
N LYS A 83 7.67 2.34 -8.58
CA LYS A 83 7.22 3.74 -8.55
C LYS A 83 7.74 4.47 -7.34
N LEU A 84 7.76 3.81 -6.17
CA LEU A 84 8.28 4.45 -4.97
C LEU A 84 9.79 4.57 -5.00
N ASN A 85 10.43 3.57 -5.57
CA ASN A 85 11.90 3.54 -5.65
C ASN A 85 12.54 3.67 -4.27
N ILE A 86 11.90 3.14 -3.26
CA ILE A 86 12.46 3.03 -1.92
C ILE A 86 12.10 1.66 -1.39
N ASN A 87 12.81 1.27 -0.33
CA ASN A 87 12.68 -0.08 0.19
C ASN A 87 11.63 -0.14 1.28
N ALA A 88 10.38 0.01 0.90
CA ALA A 88 9.30 0.07 1.88
C ALA A 88 8.56 -1.25 2.04
N ILE A 89 8.57 -2.12 1.04
CA ILE A 89 7.84 -3.38 1.11
C ILE A 89 8.80 -4.52 1.03
N GLN A 90 8.76 -5.39 2.04
CA GLN A 90 9.62 -6.53 2.13
C GLN A 90 8.87 -7.78 1.74
N THR A 91 9.49 -8.65 0.95
CA THR A 91 8.93 -9.95 0.65
C THR A 91 9.29 -10.90 1.77
N VAL A 92 8.30 -11.61 2.28
CA VAL A 92 8.54 -12.66 3.27
C VAL A 92 8.37 -13.96 2.48
N HIS A 93 9.49 -14.57 2.13
CA HIS A 93 9.49 -15.70 1.19
C HIS A 93 8.64 -16.84 1.70
N GLY A 94 7.82 -17.34 0.82
CA GLY A 94 6.94 -18.44 1.17
C GLY A 94 5.71 -18.02 1.94
N TYR A 95 5.51 -16.71 2.16
CA TYR A 95 4.38 -16.26 2.95
C TYR A 95 3.67 -15.06 2.36
N GLY A 96 4.35 -13.96 2.15
CA GLY A 96 3.68 -12.76 1.63
C GLY A 96 4.57 -11.54 1.71
N TYR A 97 4.00 -10.44 2.16
CA TYR A 97 4.68 -9.15 2.17
C TYR A 97 4.43 -8.41 3.46
N ARG A 98 5.33 -7.50 3.81
CA ARG A 98 5.11 -6.62 4.95
C ARG A 98 5.76 -5.27 4.71
N PHE A 99 5.22 -4.26 5.37
CA PHE A 99 5.77 -2.92 5.28
C PHE A 99 6.88 -2.79 6.29
N GLN A 100 8.01 -2.26 5.85
CA GLN A 100 9.10 -2.01 6.77
C GLN A 100 9.37 -0.53 6.81
N LYS A 101 9.40 0.01 8.01
CA LYS A 101 9.65 1.44 8.15
C LYS A 101 11.10 1.74 8.26
#